data_ab95841290221feb5350434f1072096d
#
_entry.id   ab95841290221feb5350434f1072096d
#
_cell.length_a   1.000
_cell.length_b   1.000
_cell.length_c   1.000
_cell.angle_alpha   90.00
_cell.angle_beta   90.00
_cell.angle_gamma   90.00
#
_symmetry.space_group_name_H-M   'P 1'
#
loop_
_entity.id
_entity.type
_entity.pdbx_description
1 polymer ?
#
loop_
_entity_poly.entity_id
_entity_poly.type
_entity_poly.pdbx_seq_one_letter_code
_entity_poly.pdbx_strand_id
1 'polypeptide(L)'
;MGLLYTRLKIFHFKEKLDSLPLNTGKIMPPVHIRIKPTNVCSHNCWYCAYKADDLQLGQDMQKKDFIPREKMMETIDDIVEMGVKAVTFSGGGDPFYYPYLLETVKKLSKTSVKFAALTNGARLCGEVAEIFANYGVWLRISIDGWDNESYSQYRGVSTEEFSKVMKNMEDFQKIGGNCYLGVSIIVDKKNALHLYDFIKKIKNVGVNSVKISPCVVSNNGINNNRYHQPIFKNVKEQVKRAIEDFANENFEIFESYHELDDKFNKEYDWCPYLQILPVLGADLNIYPCQDKAYNLDEGLIGSIKNQSFKDFWFSSKENFFKINPSKVCNHHCVANSKNKLVLEYLNADREHLGFV
;
A
#
# COMPACT_ATOMS: atom_id res chain seq x y z
N MET A 1 19.71 -9.16 10.49
CA MET A 1 18.29 -8.77 10.35
C MET A 1 17.81 -9.17 8.96
N GLY A 2 16.58 -9.70 8.81
CA GLY A 2 16.06 -10.09 7.49
C GLY A 2 15.62 -8.87 6.67
N LEU A 3 15.64 -8.96 5.34
CA LEU A 3 15.24 -7.89 4.43
C LEU A 3 13.71 -7.66 4.49
N LEU A 4 13.26 -6.55 5.08
CA LEU A 4 11.84 -6.17 5.13
C LEU A 4 11.29 -5.80 3.75
N TYR A 5 12.09 -5.13 2.92
CA TYR A 5 11.71 -4.70 1.57
C TYR A 5 12.51 -5.48 0.53
N THR A 6 11.94 -6.59 0.07
CA THR A 6 12.47 -7.36 -1.06
C THR A 6 11.36 -7.75 -2.02
N ARG A 7 11.70 -7.85 -3.31
CA ARG A 7 10.78 -8.30 -4.35
C ARG A 7 10.62 -9.82 -4.36
N LEU A 8 11.48 -10.54 -3.63
CA LEU A 8 11.60 -12.00 -3.69
C LEU A 8 10.66 -12.77 -2.74
N LYS A 9 9.92 -12.08 -1.85
CA LYS A 9 9.04 -12.75 -0.87
C LYS A 9 8.06 -13.75 -1.48
N ILE A 10 7.56 -13.48 -2.68
CA ILE A 10 6.58 -14.36 -3.33
C ILE A 10 7.17 -15.74 -3.70
N PHE A 11 8.48 -15.83 -3.90
CA PHE A 11 9.15 -17.09 -4.25
C PHE A 11 9.19 -18.10 -3.10
N HIS A 12 8.85 -17.70 -1.88
CA HIS A 12 8.58 -18.61 -0.77
C HIS A 12 7.23 -19.35 -0.89
N PHE A 13 6.39 -19.00 -1.87
CA PHE A 13 5.07 -19.57 -2.12
C PHE A 13 5.02 -20.28 -3.46
N LYS A 14 5.88 -21.32 -3.63
CA LYS A 14 6.05 -22.02 -4.90
C LYS A 14 4.75 -22.53 -5.50
N GLU A 15 3.91 -23.20 -4.71
CA GLU A 15 2.61 -23.71 -5.19
C GLU A 15 1.69 -22.59 -5.72
N LYS A 16 1.73 -21.42 -5.06
CA LYS A 16 0.98 -20.25 -5.53
C LYS A 16 1.50 -19.77 -6.88
N LEU A 17 2.82 -19.69 -7.05
CA LEU A 17 3.44 -19.31 -8.32
C LEU A 17 3.05 -20.29 -9.43
N ASP A 18 3.21 -21.59 -9.19
CA ASP A 18 2.88 -22.64 -10.15
C ASP A 18 1.38 -22.66 -10.53
N SER A 19 0.51 -22.13 -9.67
CA SER A 19 -0.94 -22.03 -9.94
C SER A 19 -1.34 -20.81 -10.77
N LEU A 20 -0.48 -19.82 -10.99
CA LEU A 20 -0.86 -18.54 -11.59
C LEU A 20 -1.29 -18.62 -13.06
N PRO A 21 -0.62 -19.38 -13.95
CA PRO A 21 -1.00 -19.43 -15.37
C PRO A 21 -2.43 -19.96 -15.59
N LEU A 22 -3.11 -19.42 -16.62
CA LEU A 22 -4.48 -19.78 -16.95
C LEU A 22 -4.65 -21.28 -17.23
N ASN A 23 -3.73 -21.84 -17.99
CA ASN A 23 -3.76 -23.24 -18.45
C ASN A 23 -3.64 -24.27 -17.32
N THR A 24 -3.26 -23.89 -16.12
CA THR A 24 -3.24 -24.80 -14.97
C THR A 24 -4.64 -25.14 -14.46
N GLY A 25 -5.64 -24.30 -14.73
CA GLY A 25 -6.98 -24.42 -14.19
C GLY A 25 -7.08 -24.31 -12.66
N LYS A 26 -5.95 -24.41 -11.96
CA LYS A 26 -5.89 -24.39 -10.48
C LYS A 26 -6.04 -22.97 -9.95
N ILE A 27 -6.98 -22.76 -9.03
CA ILE A 27 -7.12 -21.53 -8.28
C ILE A 27 -6.62 -21.77 -6.85
N MET A 28 -5.66 -20.98 -6.41
CA MET A 28 -5.21 -20.94 -5.02
C MET A 28 -5.59 -19.60 -4.37
N PRO A 29 -5.78 -19.55 -3.04
CA PRO A 29 -6.03 -18.31 -2.33
C PRO A 29 -4.99 -17.24 -2.65
N PRO A 30 -5.31 -15.94 -2.53
CA PRO A 30 -4.28 -14.90 -2.56
C PRO A 30 -3.36 -15.06 -1.34
N VAL A 31 -2.11 -14.68 -1.50
CA VAL A 31 -1.16 -14.69 -0.36
C VAL A 31 -1.48 -13.54 0.60
N HIS A 32 -1.85 -12.40 0.02
CA HIS A 32 -2.09 -11.16 0.75
C HIS A 32 -3.31 -10.45 0.13
N ILE A 33 -4.12 -9.82 0.94
CA ILE A 33 -5.26 -9.00 0.49
C ILE A 33 -5.08 -7.58 1.01
N ARG A 34 -5.31 -6.60 0.15
CA ARG A 34 -5.46 -5.23 0.58
C ARG A 34 -6.94 -4.89 0.69
N ILE A 35 -7.38 -4.49 1.86
CA ILE A 35 -8.76 -4.07 2.11
C ILE A 35 -8.78 -2.54 2.24
N LYS A 36 -9.68 -1.91 1.49
CA LYS A 36 -10.02 -0.48 1.59
C LYS A 36 -11.37 -0.38 2.31
N PRO A 37 -11.39 -0.37 3.66
CA PRO A 37 -12.63 -0.58 4.40
C PRO A 37 -13.58 0.62 4.31
N THR A 38 -13.05 1.81 4.04
CA THR A 38 -13.81 3.04 3.88
C THR A 38 -13.12 4.05 2.96
N ASN A 39 -13.91 4.89 2.30
CA ASN A 39 -13.44 6.02 1.50
C ASN A 39 -13.50 7.35 2.29
N VAL A 40 -14.00 7.32 3.53
CA VAL A 40 -14.01 8.49 4.43
C VAL A 40 -12.58 8.79 4.89
N CYS A 41 -12.18 10.07 4.82
CA CYS A 41 -10.89 10.56 5.28
C CYS A 41 -11.04 11.95 5.88
N SER A 42 -10.35 12.22 6.99
CA SER A 42 -10.31 13.57 7.60
C SER A 42 -9.38 14.53 6.86
N HIS A 43 -8.48 14.00 6.02
CA HIS A 43 -7.51 14.80 5.28
C HIS A 43 -7.98 15.08 3.86
N ASN A 44 -7.55 16.23 3.33
CA ASN A 44 -7.78 16.63 1.95
C ASN A 44 -6.46 16.93 1.23
N CYS A 45 -5.56 15.94 1.19
CA CYS A 45 -4.24 16.07 0.58
C CYS A 45 -4.35 16.46 -0.89
N TRP A 46 -3.61 17.48 -1.31
CA TRP A 46 -3.63 17.97 -2.69
C TRP A 46 -3.13 16.92 -3.72
N TYR A 47 -2.20 16.06 -3.31
CA TYR A 47 -1.62 15.00 -4.15
C TYR A 47 -2.34 13.64 -4.00
N CYS A 48 -3.50 13.59 -3.34
CA CYS A 48 -4.22 12.33 -3.14
C CYS A 48 -4.61 11.72 -4.47
N ALA A 49 -4.08 10.54 -4.76
CA ALA A 49 -4.32 9.84 -6.03
C ALA A 49 -5.81 9.56 -6.33
N TYR A 50 -6.67 9.58 -5.29
CA TYR A 50 -8.12 9.40 -5.42
C TYR A 50 -8.91 10.70 -5.52
N LYS A 51 -8.23 11.86 -5.52
CA LYS A 51 -8.85 13.18 -5.58
C LYS A 51 -8.22 14.09 -6.63
N ALA A 52 -7.03 13.74 -7.12
CA ALA A 52 -6.30 14.49 -8.13
C ALA A 52 -6.83 14.13 -9.51
N ASP A 53 -7.43 15.11 -10.20
CA ASP A 53 -8.09 14.92 -11.51
C ASP A 53 -7.12 14.39 -12.58
N ASP A 54 -5.86 14.78 -12.52
CA ASP A 54 -4.85 14.42 -13.53
C ASP A 54 -4.29 12.99 -13.40
N LEU A 55 -4.56 12.28 -12.31
CA LEU A 55 -3.97 10.96 -12.05
C LEU A 55 -4.87 9.80 -12.46
N GLN A 56 -6.13 10.04 -12.78
CA GLN A 56 -7.12 9.03 -13.19
C GLN A 56 -7.21 7.79 -12.29
N LEU A 57 -6.80 7.92 -11.02
CA LEU A 57 -6.95 6.86 -10.04
C LEU A 57 -8.22 7.09 -9.24
N GLY A 58 -9.07 6.06 -9.17
CA GLY A 58 -10.29 6.12 -8.36
C GLY A 58 -11.39 7.02 -8.90
N GLN A 59 -11.55 7.12 -10.22
CA GLN A 59 -12.56 7.94 -10.89
C GLN A 59 -13.99 7.69 -10.39
N ASP A 60 -14.32 6.43 -10.09
CA ASP A 60 -15.64 6.00 -9.64
C ASP A 60 -15.76 5.94 -8.11
N MET A 61 -14.76 6.42 -7.36
CA MET A 61 -14.76 6.36 -5.93
C MET A 61 -15.84 7.23 -5.30
N GLN A 62 -16.76 6.60 -4.56
CA GLN A 62 -17.75 7.33 -3.77
C GLN A 62 -17.20 7.62 -2.37
N LYS A 63 -17.11 8.90 -1.97
CA LYS A 63 -16.44 9.35 -0.73
C LYS A 63 -17.05 8.78 0.55
N LYS A 64 -18.34 8.39 0.52
CA LYS A 64 -19.07 7.91 1.71
C LYS A 64 -19.10 6.39 1.83
N ASP A 65 -18.56 5.67 0.84
CA ASP A 65 -18.60 4.21 0.86
C ASP A 65 -17.78 3.65 2.01
N PHE A 66 -18.29 2.60 2.59
CA PHE A 66 -17.61 1.74 3.54
C PHE A 66 -18.17 0.30 3.45
N ILE A 67 -17.35 -0.67 3.77
CA ILE A 67 -17.77 -2.07 3.82
C ILE A 67 -18.75 -2.26 4.99
N PRO A 68 -19.99 -2.74 4.76
CA PRO A 68 -20.93 -3.07 5.85
C PRO A 68 -20.31 -4.05 6.85
N ARG A 69 -20.69 -3.90 8.13
CA ARG A 69 -20.14 -4.71 9.23
C ARG A 69 -20.20 -6.21 8.94
N GLU A 70 -21.37 -6.70 8.58
CA GLU A 70 -21.63 -8.12 8.32
C GLU A 70 -20.76 -8.63 7.17
N LYS A 71 -20.64 -7.83 6.10
CA LYS A 71 -19.81 -8.18 4.94
C LYS A 71 -18.31 -8.18 5.28
N MET A 72 -17.85 -7.29 6.16
CA MET A 72 -16.48 -7.32 6.66
C MET A 72 -16.22 -8.59 7.49
N MET A 73 -17.14 -8.94 8.41
CA MET A 73 -16.98 -10.12 9.25
C MET A 73 -16.99 -11.41 8.42
N GLU A 74 -17.91 -11.53 7.45
CA GLU A 74 -17.92 -12.60 6.45
C GLU A 74 -16.60 -12.69 5.68
N THR A 75 -16.12 -11.54 5.16
CA THR A 75 -14.85 -11.48 4.42
C THR A 75 -13.66 -11.95 5.27
N ILE A 76 -13.62 -11.59 6.56
CA ILE A 76 -12.53 -12.04 7.45
C ILE A 76 -12.63 -13.55 7.69
N ASP A 77 -13.83 -14.11 7.85
CA ASP A 77 -14.00 -15.58 7.98
C ASP A 77 -13.50 -16.31 6.72
N ASP A 78 -13.90 -15.83 5.54
CA ASP A 78 -13.42 -16.36 4.26
C ASP A 78 -11.89 -16.32 4.15
N ILE A 79 -11.28 -15.18 4.48
CA ILE A 79 -9.82 -14.98 4.44
C ILE A 79 -9.11 -15.99 5.34
N VAL A 80 -9.64 -16.23 6.54
CA VAL A 80 -9.08 -17.19 7.50
C VAL A 80 -9.22 -18.61 6.97
N GLU A 81 -10.42 -18.98 6.51
CA GLU A 81 -10.71 -20.32 5.98
C GLU A 81 -9.87 -20.63 4.73
N MET A 82 -9.72 -19.66 3.83
CA MET A 82 -8.89 -19.80 2.62
C MET A 82 -7.39 -19.92 2.92
N GLY A 83 -6.94 -19.58 4.13
CA GLY A 83 -5.54 -19.62 4.53
C GLY A 83 -4.70 -18.48 3.97
N VAL A 84 -5.29 -17.32 3.70
CA VAL A 84 -4.60 -16.07 3.37
C VAL A 84 -3.60 -15.73 4.47
N LYS A 85 -2.42 -15.25 4.09
CA LYS A 85 -1.33 -15.02 5.05
C LYS A 85 -1.34 -13.63 5.68
N ALA A 86 -1.83 -12.62 4.94
CA ALA A 86 -1.79 -11.25 5.42
C ALA A 86 -2.94 -10.40 4.88
N VAL A 87 -3.32 -9.39 5.67
CA VAL A 87 -4.23 -8.30 5.29
C VAL A 87 -3.53 -6.97 5.50
N THR A 88 -3.63 -6.05 4.54
CA THR A 88 -3.26 -4.65 4.74
C THR A 88 -4.49 -3.77 4.62
N PHE A 89 -4.83 -3.06 5.68
CA PHE A 89 -5.83 -2.01 5.64
C PHE A 89 -5.22 -0.74 5.04
N SER A 90 -5.87 -0.20 4.02
CA SER A 90 -5.52 1.09 3.42
C SER A 90 -6.80 1.76 2.97
N GLY A 91 -6.74 2.84 2.21
CA GLY A 91 -8.02 3.40 1.81
C GLY A 91 -8.04 3.99 0.42
N GLY A 92 -9.25 4.24 -0.05
CA GLY A 92 -9.62 5.41 -0.79
C GLY A 92 -9.66 6.60 0.18
N GLY A 93 -10.15 6.35 1.43
CA GLY A 93 -10.01 7.21 2.59
C GLY A 93 -8.92 6.75 3.58
N ASP A 94 -9.17 6.93 4.87
CA ASP A 94 -8.27 6.44 5.91
C ASP A 94 -8.92 5.27 6.68
N PRO A 95 -8.26 4.11 6.80
CA PRO A 95 -8.86 2.93 7.41
C PRO A 95 -9.21 3.11 8.89
N PHE A 96 -8.57 4.04 9.61
CA PHE A 96 -8.89 4.34 11.00
C PHE A 96 -10.18 5.17 11.17
N TYR A 97 -10.79 5.59 10.06
CA TYR A 97 -12.15 6.16 10.04
C TYR A 97 -13.24 5.09 9.79
N TYR A 98 -12.85 3.84 9.55
CA TYR A 98 -13.81 2.75 9.41
C TYR A 98 -14.44 2.43 10.77
N PRO A 99 -15.78 2.51 10.91
CA PRO A 99 -16.44 2.40 12.22
C PRO A 99 -16.27 1.04 12.89
N TYR A 100 -16.03 -0.01 12.11
CA TYR A 100 -15.87 -1.37 12.61
C TYR A 100 -14.42 -1.87 12.59
N LEU A 101 -13.43 -0.97 12.46
CA LEU A 101 -12.01 -1.36 12.43
C LEU A 101 -11.61 -2.11 13.70
N LEU A 102 -11.99 -1.59 14.87
CA LEU A 102 -11.66 -2.21 16.16
C LEU A 102 -12.14 -3.66 16.25
N GLU A 103 -13.38 -3.90 15.87
CA GLU A 103 -13.97 -5.25 15.87
C GLU A 103 -13.24 -6.16 14.87
N THR A 104 -12.92 -5.63 13.69
CA THR A 104 -12.22 -6.35 12.63
C THR A 104 -10.83 -6.78 13.08
N VAL A 105 -10.03 -5.87 13.65
CA VAL A 105 -8.67 -6.21 14.09
C VAL A 105 -8.63 -7.07 15.34
N LYS A 106 -9.63 -6.94 16.23
CA LYS A 106 -9.84 -7.88 17.36
C LYS A 106 -10.15 -9.31 16.87
N LYS A 107 -10.93 -9.45 15.80
CA LYS A 107 -11.19 -10.75 15.18
C LYS A 107 -9.91 -11.33 14.58
N LEU A 108 -9.18 -10.54 13.80
CA LEU A 108 -7.92 -10.95 13.17
C LEU A 108 -6.84 -11.31 14.21
N SER A 109 -6.75 -10.60 15.34
CA SER A 109 -5.75 -10.87 16.39
C SER A 109 -5.87 -12.27 17.02
N LYS A 110 -7.02 -12.93 16.84
CA LYS A 110 -7.28 -14.30 17.31
C LYS A 110 -6.98 -15.37 16.25
N THR A 111 -6.44 -14.98 15.09
CA THR A 111 -6.16 -15.86 13.96
C THR A 111 -4.68 -15.88 13.61
N SER A 112 -4.28 -16.74 12.67
CA SER A 112 -2.92 -16.76 12.11
C SER A 112 -2.68 -15.71 11.04
N VAL A 113 -3.72 -15.00 10.58
CA VAL A 113 -3.62 -13.98 9.53
C VAL A 113 -2.93 -12.73 10.07
N LYS A 114 -1.82 -12.36 9.46
CA LYS A 114 -1.09 -11.14 9.83
C LYS A 114 -1.81 -9.91 9.30
N PHE A 115 -1.83 -8.82 10.08
CA PHE A 115 -2.45 -7.59 9.62
C PHE A 115 -1.55 -6.36 9.82
N ALA A 116 -1.78 -5.36 8.99
CA ALA A 116 -1.03 -4.12 8.94
C ALA A 116 -1.91 -2.99 8.42
N ALA A 117 -1.48 -1.73 8.55
CA ALA A 117 -2.23 -0.62 7.97
C ALA A 117 -1.33 0.52 7.45
N LEU A 118 -1.91 1.26 6.47
CA LEU A 118 -1.45 2.56 6.00
C LEU A 118 -2.49 3.60 6.46
N THR A 119 -2.07 4.62 7.22
CA THR A 119 -2.97 5.63 7.78
C THR A 119 -2.32 7.01 7.82
N ASN A 120 -3.12 8.05 7.97
CA ASN A 120 -2.64 9.40 8.24
C ASN A 120 -2.25 9.62 9.72
N GLY A 121 -2.56 8.66 10.59
CA GLY A 121 -2.19 8.70 12.01
C GLY A 121 -3.10 9.53 12.92
N ALA A 122 -4.06 10.26 12.36
CA ALA A 122 -4.93 11.17 13.13
C ALA A 122 -5.78 10.46 14.22
N ARG A 123 -6.08 9.19 13.99
CA ARG A 123 -6.84 8.33 14.93
C ARG A 123 -6.04 7.14 15.46
N LEU A 124 -4.71 7.22 15.44
CA LEU A 124 -3.85 6.20 16.04
C LEU A 124 -3.83 6.39 17.56
N CYS A 125 -4.90 6.03 18.23
CA CYS A 125 -5.07 6.17 19.67
C CYS A 125 -6.07 5.15 20.22
N GLY A 126 -6.13 5.02 21.56
CA GLY A 126 -7.07 4.14 22.26
C GLY A 126 -6.88 2.67 21.92
N GLU A 127 -7.94 1.89 22.10
CA GLU A 127 -7.91 0.43 21.97
C GLU A 127 -7.47 -0.08 20.59
N VAL A 128 -7.75 0.67 19.50
CA VAL A 128 -7.26 0.31 18.17
C VAL A 128 -5.75 0.37 18.11
N ALA A 129 -5.14 1.41 18.69
CA ALA A 129 -3.68 1.53 18.76
C ALA A 129 -3.07 0.39 19.58
N GLU A 130 -3.68 0.03 20.71
CA GLU A 130 -3.23 -1.09 21.56
C GLU A 130 -3.27 -2.44 20.81
N ILE A 131 -4.35 -2.71 20.07
CA ILE A 131 -4.44 -3.94 19.27
C ILE A 131 -3.39 -3.96 18.17
N PHE A 132 -3.17 -2.85 17.46
CA PHE A 132 -2.10 -2.80 16.46
C PHE A 132 -0.71 -2.95 17.10
N ALA A 133 -0.44 -2.31 18.23
CA ALA A 133 0.85 -2.42 18.91
C ALA A 133 1.19 -3.85 19.30
N ASN A 134 0.20 -4.60 19.80
CA ASN A 134 0.41 -5.96 20.33
C ASN A 134 0.31 -7.06 19.25
N TYR A 135 -0.51 -6.89 18.22
CA TYR A 135 -0.85 -7.96 17.25
C TYR A 135 -0.60 -7.57 15.80
N GLY A 136 -0.55 -6.27 15.48
CA GLY A 136 -0.20 -5.79 14.15
C GLY A 136 1.26 -6.09 13.81
N VAL A 137 1.53 -6.34 12.52
CA VAL A 137 2.92 -6.58 12.07
C VAL A 137 3.63 -5.27 11.78
N TRP A 138 2.93 -4.35 11.11
CA TRP A 138 3.46 -3.01 10.85
C TRP A 138 2.33 -1.98 10.66
N LEU A 139 2.65 -0.76 11.02
CA LEU A 139 1.89 0.45 10.69
C LEU A 139 2.78 1.39 9.89
N ARG A 140 2.18 2.13 8.96
CA ARG A 140 2.88 3.21 8.27
C ARG A 140 2.04 4.47 8.26
N ILE A 141 2.61 5.52 8.83
CA ILE A 141 1.98 6.83 8.89
C ILE A 141 2.43 7.65 7.68
N SER A 142 1.49 8.21 6.93
CA SER A 142 1.78 9.15 5.86
C SER A 142 1.93 10.55 6.41
N ILE A 143 3.09 11.18 6.20
CA ILE A 143 3.38 12.52 6.71
C ILE A 143 4.37 13.23 5.78
N ASP A 144 4.05 14.44 5.32
CA ASP A 144 4.83 15.13 4.28
C ASP A 144 5.17 16.58 4.65
N GLY A 145 4.37 17.22 5.50
CA GLY A 145 4.70 18.49 6.14
C GLY A 145 5.67 18.29 7.30
N TRP A 146 6.57 19.23 7.52
CA TRP A 146 7.66 19.16 8.51
C TRP A 146 7.40 19.94 9.80
N ASP A 147 6.28 20.70 9.82
CA ASP A 147 5.76 21.45 10.96
C ASP A 147 4.24 21.61 10.86
N ASN A 148 3.64 22.31 11.82
CA ASN A 148 2.21 22.51 11.91
C ASN A 148 1.64 23.25 10.68
N GLU A 149 2.31 24.30 10.23
CA GLU A 149 1.87 25.12 9.11
C GLU A 149 1.96 24.35 7.79
N SER A 150 3.12 23.78 7.49
CA SER A 150 3.35 23.00 6.26
C SER A 150 2.42 21.79 6.18
N TYR A 151 2.23 21.07 7.30
CA TYR A 151 1.34 19.92 7.34
C TYR A 151 -0.11 20.29 7.09
N SER A 152 -0.57 21.39 7.72
CA SER A 152 -1.91 21.93 7.50
C SER A 152 -2.16 22.22 6.02
N GLN A 153 -1.21 22.88 5.34
CA GLN A 153 -1.29 23.18 3.92
C GLN A 153 -1.28 21.92 3.04
N TYR A 154 -0.41 20.94 3.35
CA TYR A 154 -0.33 19.69 2.61
C TYR A 154 -1.61 18.86 2.69
N ARG A 155 -2.20 18.82 3.89
CA ARG A 155 -3.24 17.87 4.22
C ARG A 155 -4.64 18.48 4.27
N GLY A 156 -4.75 19.83 4.16
CA GLY A 156 -6.03 20.53 4.24
C GLY A 156 -6.72 20.31 5.59
N VAL A 157 -5.97 20.44 6.68
CA VAL A 157 -6.40 20.20 8.07
C VAL A 157 -6.05 21.39 8.97
N SER A 158 -6.45 21.35 10.23
CA SER A 158 -6.03 22.37 11.21
C SER A 158 -4.51 22.36 11.44
N THR A 159 -3.95 23.48 11.86
CA THR A 159 -2.52 23.62 12.16
C THR A 159 -2.06 22.73 13.34
N GLU A 160 -2.97 22.29 14.18
CA GLU A 160 -2.66 21.42 15.34
C GLU A 160 -2.51 19.94 14.96
N GLU A 161 -2.98 19.56 13.77
CA GLU A 161 -3.04 18.13 13.38
C GLU A 161 -1.67 17.49 13.28
N PHE A 162 -0.62 18.23 12.86
CA PHE A 162 0.75 17.71 12.84
C PHE A 162 1.22 17.32 14.25
N SER A 163 1.10 18.22 15.21
CA SER A 163 1.48 17.97 16.59
C SER A 163 0.72 16.80 17.20
N LYS A 164 -0.58 16.66 16.85
CA LYS A 164 -1.41 15.53 17.27
C LYS A 164 -0.91 14.20 16.67
N VAL A 165 -0.61 14.17 15.37
CA VAL A 165 -0.10 12.94 14.71
C VAL A 165 1.26 12.55 15.29
N MET A 166 2.16 13.50 15.52
CA MET A 166 3.44 13.26 16.18
C MET A 166 3.24 12.67 17.57
N LYS A 167 2.35 13.24 18.36
CA LYS A 167 1.99 12.74 19.70
C LYS A 167 1.38 11.34 19.66
N ASN A 168 0.50 11.06 18.71
CA ASN A 168 -0.08 9.72 18.54
C ASN A 168 0.99 8.66 18.24
N MET A 169 2.01 9.00 17.43
CA MET A 169 3.13 8.09 17.16
C MET A 169 3.99 7.85 18.41
N GLU A 170 4.29 8.93 19.19
CA GLU A 170 5.02 8.80 20.46
C GLU A 170 4.27 7.93 21.47
N ASP A 171 2.95 8.15 21.58
CA ASP A 171 2.11 7.38 22.51
C ASP A 171 1.97 5.93 22.08
N PHE A 172 1.88 5.67 20.76
CA PHE A 172 1.91 4.32 20.21
C PHE A 172 3.21 3.58 20.57
N GLN A 173 4.35 4.25 20.47
CA GLN A 173 5.64 3.66 20.88
C GLN A 173 5.70 3.35 22.36
N LYS A 174 5.08 4.18 23.22
CA LYS A 174 4.99 3.94 24.67
C LYS A 174 4.13 2.75 25.06
N ILE A 175 3.15 2.36 24.22
CA ILE A 175 2.38 1.13 24.45
C ILE A 175 3.34 -0.07 24.45
N GLY A 176 4.38 -0.03 23.65
CA GLY A 176 5.26 -1.18 23.43
C GLY A 176 4.68 -2.18 22.44
N GLY A 177 5.14 -3.42 22.50
CA GLY A 177 4.72 -4.47 21.55
C GLY A 177 5.66 -4.59 20.35
N ASN A 178 5.27 -5.45 19.38
CA ASN A 178 6.15 -5.86 18.29
C ASN A 178 5.77 -5.22 16.94
N CYS A 179 4.80 -4.32 16.91
CA CYS A 179 4.36 -3.67 15.67
C CYS A 179 5.41 -2.68 15.17
N TYR A 180 5.90 -2.92 13.97
CA TYR A 180 6.89 -2.07 13.32
C TYR A 180 6.23 -0.77 12.84
N LEU A 181 6.52 0.35 13.51
CA LEU A 181 6.01 1.66 13.16
C LEU A 181 6.93 2.35 12.15
N GLY A 182 6.44 2.60 10.95
CA GLY A 182 7.16 3.34 9.91
C GLY A 182 6.44 4.63 9.52
N VAL A 183 7.19 5.53 8.90
CA VAL A 183 6.66 6.76 8.29
C VAL A 183 6.88 6.71 6.79
N SER A 184 5.98 7.29 6.00
CA SER A 184 6.15 7.51 4.56
C SER A 184 6.10 8.99 4.26
N ILE A 185 7.16 9.50 3.63
CA ILE A 185 7.28 10.87 3.14
C ILE A 185 7.17 10.84 1.62
N ILE A 186 6.21 11.59 1.10
CA ILE A 186 6.09 11.88 -0.33
C ILE A 186 6.82 13.19 -0.61
N VAL A 187 7.84 13.13 -1.44
CA VAL A 187 8.70 14.30 -1.74
C VAL A 187 8.14 15.07 -2.92
N ASP A 188 8.04 16.36 -2.75
CA ASP A 188 7.73 17.33 -3.81
C ASP A 188 8.65 18.56 -3.72
N LYS A 189 8.38 19.58 -4.56
CA LYS A 189 9.18 20.81 -4.57
C LYS A 189 9.11 21.63 -3.29
N LYS A 190 8.04 21.49 -2.49
CA LYS A 190 7.85 22.29 -1.27
C LYS A 190 8.64 21.73 -0.10
N ASN A 191 8.65 20.38 0.08
CA ASN A 191 9.35 19.75 1.20
C ASN A 191 10.78 19.32 0.89
N ALA A 192 11.20 19.41 -0.38
CA ALA A 192 12.52 18.97 -0.84
C ALA A 192 13.71 19.55 -0.06
N LEU A 193 13.59 20.76 0.47
CA LEU A 193 14.68 21.43 1.23
C LEU A 193 14.67 21.08 2.73
N HIS A 194 13.65 20.39 3.21
CA HIS A 194 13.42 20.14 4.65
C HIS A 194 13.66 18.68 5.05
N LEU A 195 14.03 17.80 4.10
CA LEU A 195 14.03 16.35 4.32
C LEU A 195 14.99 15.91 5.42
N TYR A 196 16.20 16.43 5.46
CA TYR A 196 17.20 16.03 6.45
C TYR A 196 16.70 16.29 7.88
N ASP A 197 16.27 17.53 8.17
CA ASP A 197 15.76 17.91 9.49
C ASP A 197 14.45 17.21 9.82
N PHE A 198 13.62 16.98 8.81
CA PHE A 198 12.38 16.25 8.98
C PHE A 198 12.60 14.77 9.32
N ILE A 199 13.52 14.09 8.66
CA ILE A 199 13.92 12.72 8.99
C ILE A 199 14.46 12.64 10.42
N LYS A 200 15.30 13.61 10.83
CA LYS A 200 15.79 13.72 12.21
C LYS A 200 14.65 13.84 13.21
N LYS A 201 13.67 14.71 12.92
CA LYS A 201 12.48 14.88 13.77
C LYS A 201 11.68 13.58 13.88
N ILE A 202 11.46 12.87 12.77
CA ILE A 202 10.75 11.58 12.73
C ILE A 202 11.50 10.51 13.52
N LYS A 203 12.84 10.43 13.42
CA LYS A 203 13.66 9.53 14.23
C LYS A 203 13.46 9.77 15.73
N ASN A 204 13.40 11.03 16.15
CA ASN A 204 13.27 11.40 17.57
C ASN A 204 11.91 10.99 18.18
N VAL A 205 10.89 10.74 17.35
CA VAL A 205 9.61 10.16 17.81
C VAL A 205 9.76 8.69 18.22
N GLY A 206 10.84 8.04 17.79
CA GLY A 206 11.11 6.63 18.11
C GLY A 206 10.52 5.65 17.10
N VAL A 207 10.12 6.08 15.90
CA VAL A 207 9.64 5.18 14.85
C VAL A 207 10.76 4.30 14.30
N ASN A 208 10.43 3.12 13.78
CA ASN A 208 11.41 2.15 13.30
C ASN A 208 11.94 2.47 11.90
N SER A 209 11.22 3.24 11.09
CA SER A 209 11.70 3.57 9.74
C SER A 209 11.03 4.78 9.13
N VAL A 210 11.70 5.31 8.11
CA VAL A 210 11.12 6.27 7.16
C VAL A 210 11.31 5.76 5.73
N LYS A 211 10.25 5.83 4.92
CA LYS A 211 10.30 5.57 3.49
C LYS A 211 10.13 6.88 2.73
N ILE A 212 11.04 7.18 1.81
CA ILE A 212 11.05 8.40 1.01
C ILE A 212 10.73 8.04 -0.43
N SER A 213 9.70 8.65 -1.01
CA SER A 213 9.23 8.37 -2.37
C SER A 213 8.89 9.66 -3.11
N PRO A 214 9.03 9.70 -4.44
CA PRO A 214 8.62 10.87 -5.22
C PRO A 214 7.10 11.04 -5.21
N CYS A 215 6.65 12.29 -5.24
CA CYS A 215 5.26 12.63 -5.54
C CYS A 215 4.96 12.29 -7.00
N VAL A 216 3.90 11.53 -7.25
CA VAL A 216 3.42 11.28 -8.62
C VAL A 216 2.42 12.38 -8.96
N VAL A 217 2.78 13.24 -9.92
CA VAL A 217 2.00 14.41 -10.34
C VAL A 217 1.37 14.25 -11.73
N SER A 218 1.63 13.14 -12.41
CA SER A 218 1.13 12.88 -13.76
C SER A 218 1.10 11.39 -14.06
N ASN A 219 0.21 10.95 -14.95
CA ASN A 219 0.20 9.60 -15.53
C ASN A 219 1.29 9.40 -16.61
N ASN A 220 2.28 10.28 -16.67
CA ASN A 220 3.41 10.21 -17.59
C ASN A 220 4.74 10.33 -16.83
N GLY A 221 5.65 9.36 -17.02
CA GLY A 221 6.95 9.29 -16.33
C GLY A 221 7.84 10.48 -16.67
N ILE A 222 7.89 10.91 -17.94
CA ILE A 222 8.69 12.07 -18.38
C ILE A 222 8.24 13.34 -17.65
N ASN A 223 6.94 13.57 -17.52
CA ASN A 223 6.43 14.74 -16.80
C ASN A 223 6.75 14.68 -15.30
N ASN A 224 6.67 13.50 -14.69
CA ASN A 224 7.10 13.31 -13.30
C ASN A 224 8.60 13.59 -13.13
N ASN A 225 9.45 13.04 -13.99
CA ASN A 225 10.89 13.24 -13.94
C ASN A 225 11.25 14.73 -14.13
N ARG A 226 10.61 15.41 -15.08
CA ARG A 226 10.76 16.86 -15.28
C ARG A 226 10.30 17.67 -14.05
N TYR A 227 9.24 17.24 -13.37
CA TYR A 227 8.79 17.87 -12.13
C TYR A 227 9.86 17.79 -11.04
N HIS A 228 10.50 16.63 -10.88
CA HIS A 228 11.50 16.38 -9.84
C HIS A 228 12.91 16.83 -10.20
N GLN A 229 13.23 17.03 -11.49
CA GLN A 229 14.57 17.40 -11.96
C GLN A 229 15.23 18.55 -11.18
N PRO A 230 14.55 19.69 -10.89
CA PRO A 230 15.17 20.80 -10.18
C PRO A 230 15.58 20.49 -8.74
N ILE A 231 14.97 19.51 -8.12
CA ILE A 231 15.18 19.15 -6.71
C ILE A 231 15.92 17.82 -6.55
N PHE A 232 16.06 17.04 -7.62
CA PHE A 232 16.52 15.64 -7.57
C PHE A 232 17.87 15.50 -6.85
N LYS A 233 18.87 16.27 -7.25
CA LYS A 233 20.21 16.22 -6.67
C LYS A 233 20.19 16.57 -5.18
N ASN A 234 19.51 17.66 -4.81
CA ASN A 234 19.41 18.10 -3.42
C ASN A 234 18.72 17.05 -2.53
N VAL A 235 17.62 16.47 -3.00
CA VAL A 235 16.92 15.40 -2.28
C VAL A 235 17.83 14.20 -2.06
N LYS A 236 18.54 13.75 -3.09
CA LYS A 236 19.49 12.62 -3.00
C LYS A 236 20.60 12.88 -1.99
N GLU A 237 21.17 14.09 -1.99
CA GLU A 237 22.22 14.50 -1.05
C GLU A 237 21.71 14.52 0.40
N GLN A 238 20.53 15.09 0.65
CA GLN A 238 19.93 15.10 1.99
C GLN A 238 19.60 13.69 2.49
N VAL A 239 19.03 12.83 1.64
CA VAL A 239 18.71 11.45 2.00
C VAL A 239 19.97 10.66 2.28
N LYS A 240 21.00 10.78 1.46
CA LYS A 240 22.30 10.13 1.68
C LYS A 240 22.88 10.54 3.03
N ARG A 241 22.95 11.84 3.31
CA ARG A 241 23.43 12.35 4.60
C ARG A 241 22.59 11.85 5.76
N ALA A 242 21.25 11.82 5.62
CA ALA A 242 20.38 11.29 6.66
C ALA A 242 20.60 9.79 6.92
N ILE A 243 20.91 9.00 5.89
CA ILE A 243 21.28 7.59 6.04
C ILE A 243 22.59 7.47 6.83
N GLU A 244 23.62 8.24 6.47
CA GLU A 244 24.92 8.23 7.15
C GLU A 244 24.81 8.65 8.61
N ASP A 245 24.01 9.69 8.93
CA ASP A 245 23.94 10.26 10.27
C ASP A 245 22.91 9.56 11.18
N PHE A 246 21.84 8.97 10.62
CA PHE A 246 20.68 8.55 11.41
C PHE A 246 20.36 7.07 11.31
N ALA A 247 20.67 6.37 10.22
CA ALA A 247 20.33 4.97 10.08
C ALA A 247 21.14 4.11 11.05
N ASN A 248 20.46 3.16 11.71
CA ASN A 248 21.06 2.18 12.61
C ASN A 248 20.15 0.94 12.71
N GLU A 249 20.48 0.01 13.60
CA GLU A 249 19.70 -1.22 13.81
C GLU A 249 18.24 -1.01 14.23
N ASN A 250 17.90 0.14 14.81
CA ASN A 250 16.57 0.49 15.31
C ASN A 250 15.84 1.52 14.41
N PHE A 251 16.52 2.11 13.44
CA PHE A 251 15.94 3.10 12.54
C PHE A 251 16.45 2.93 11.11
N GLU A 252 15.58 2.50 10.20
CA GLU A 252 15.90 2.30 8.79
C GLU A 252 15.40 3.45 7.92
N ILE A 253 16.19 3.85 6.93
CA ILE A 253 15.78 4.83 5.91
C ILE A 253 15.70 4.12 4.56
N PHE A 254 14.46 3.96 4.05
CA PHE A 254 14.21 3.34 2.76
C PHE A 254 14.12 4.40 1.68
N GLU A 255 15.21 4.54 0.93
CA GLU A 255 15.21 5.41 -0.23
C GLU A 255 14.49 4.75 -1.41
N SER A 256 13.34 5.32 -1.76
CA SER A 256 12.57 4.98 -2.96
C SER A 256 12.41 6.20 -3.88
N TYR A 257 13.23 7.23 -3.69
CA TYR A 257 13.25 8.43 -4.52
C TYR A 257 14.19 8.23 -5.71
N HIS A 258 13.61 7.92 -6.86
CA HIS A 258 14.30 7.62 -8.11
C HIS A 258 13.50 8.16 -9.29
N GLU A 259 14.12 8.25 -10.44
CA GLU A 259 13.43 8.56 -11.68
C GLU A 259 12.41 7.45 -12.01
N LEU A 260 11.27 7.87 -12.54
CA LEU A 260 10.21 6.96 -12.92
C LEU A 260 10.39 6.50 -14.37
N ASP A 261 9.84 5.32 -14.71
CA ASP A 261 9.82 4.83 -16.09
C ASP A 261 9.14 5.84 -17.01
N ASP A 262 9.76 6.21 -18.11
CA ASP A 262 9.31 7.30 -18.99
C ASP A 262 7.88 7.15 -19.48
N LYS A 263 7.48 5.96 -19.89
CA LYS A 263 6.18 5.71 -20.51
C LYS A 263 5.16 5.01 -19.62
N PHE A 264 5.59 4.47 -18.48
CA PHE A 264 4.77 3.60 -17.63
C PHE A 264 4.17 2.36 -18.32
N ASN A 265 4.58 2.04 -19.53
CA ASN A 265 4.04 0.94 -20.31
C ASN A 265 4.37 -0.43 -19.69
N LYS A 266 3.46 -1.39 -19.90
CA LYS A 266 3.65 -2.78 -19.50
C LYS A 266 3.81 -3.63 -20.76
N GLU A 267 4.77 -4.57 -20.73
CA GLU A 267 5.14 -5.46 -21.86
C GLU A 267 4.48 -6.85 -21.73
N TYR A 268 3.54 -7.00 -20.81
CA TYR A 268 2.88 -8.27 -20.52
C TYR A 268 1.34 -8.13 -20.57
N ASP A 269 0.67 -9.21 -20.99
CA ASP A 269 -0.77 -9.21 -21.29
C ASP A 269 -1.64 -9.62 -20.11
N TRP A 270 -1.07 -10.14 -19.03
CA TRP A 270 -1.79 -10.48 -17.81
C TRP A 270 -0.97 -10.14 -16.57
N CYS A 271 -1.64 -9.88 -15.45
CA CYS A 271 -1.00 -9.43 -14.21
C CYS A 271 -0.93 -10.56 -13.19
N PRO A 272 0.23 -11.24 -13.02
CA PRO A 272 0.40 -12.25 -11.97
C PRO A 272 0.05 -11.75 -10.58
N TYR A 273 0.43 -10.51 -10.29
CA TYR A 273 0.28 -9.92 -8.95
C TYR A 273 -1.17 -9.70 -8.52
N LEU A 274 -2.10 -9.63 -9.47
CA LEU A 274 -3.53 -9.61 -9.21
C LEU A 274 -3.99 -10.84 -8.42
N GLN A 275 -3.47 -12.01 -8.74
CA GLN A 275 -3.80 -13.25 -8.03
C GLN A 275 -3.06 -13.38 -6.68
N ILE A 276 -2.02 -12.59 -6.46
CA ILE A 276 -1.17 -12.63 -5.27
C ILE A 276 -1.64 -11.63 -4.21
N LEU A 277 -1.97 -10.41 -4.65
CA LEU A 277 -2.35 -9.27 -3.79
C LEU A 277 -3.50 -8.48 -4.44
N PRO A 278 -4.72 -9.00 -4.47
CA PRO A 278 -5.90 -8.26 -4.89
C PRO A 278 -6.28 -7.16 -3.89
N VAL A 279 -7.15 -6.27 -4.36
CA VAL A 279 -7.72 -5.19 -3.54
C VAL A 279 -9.24 -5.37 -3.45
N LEU A 280 -9.77 -5.39 -2.23
CA LEU A 280 -11.18 -5.24 -1.94
C LEU A 280 -11.49 -3.77 -1.65
N GLY A 281 -12.37 -3.16 -2.43
CA GLY A 281 -12.82 -1.78 -2.27
C GLY A 281 -13.95 -1.62 -1.26
N ALA A 282 -14.14 -0.40 -0.78
CA ALA A 282 -15.26 -0.02 0.09
C ALA A 282 -16.62 -0.16 -0.62
N ASP A 283 -16.63 -0.20 -1.94
CA ASP A 283 -17.76 -0.44 -2.82
C ASP A 283 -18.08 -1.93 -3.04
N LEU A 284 -17.41 -2.84 -2.30
CA LEU A 284 -17.54 -4.29 -2.39
C LEU A 284 -17.07 -4.89 -3.73
N ASN A 285 -16.28 -4.17 -4.48
CA ASN A 285 -15.68 -4.63 -5.73
C ASN A 285 -14.24 -5.10 -5.50
N ILE A 286 -13.81 -6.05 -6.34
CA ILE A 286 -12.46 -6.60 -6.33
C ILE A 286 -11.68 -6.01 -7.51
N TYR A 287 -10.48 -5.54 -7.21
CA TYR A 287 -9.59 -4.86 -8.15
C TYR A 287 -8.21 -5.53 -8.21
N PRO A 288 -7.47 -5.40 -9.32
CA PRO A 288 -6.16 -6.03 -9.50
C PRO A 288 -5.07 -5.41 -8.61
N CYS A 289 -5.17 -4.13 -8.29
CA CYS A 289 -4.19 -3.39 -7.50
C CYS A 289 -4.79 -2.08 -6.96
N GLN A 290 -4.01 -1.38 -6.13
CA GLN A 290 -4.42 -0.09 -5.57
C GLN A 290 -4.58 1.00 -6.62
N ASP A 291 -3.81 0.94 -7.72
CA ASP A 291 -3.76 1.97 -8.75
C ASP A 291 -4.92 1.85 -9.75
N LYS A 292 -5.60 0.70 -9.79
CA LYS A 292 -6.83 0.45 -10.56
C LYS A 292 -8.08 0.34 -9.67
N ALA A 293 -7.95 0.48 -8.35
CA ALA A 293 -9.11 0.49 -7.46
C ALA A 293 -10.02 1.68 -7.74
N TYR A 294 -11.33 1.42 -7.78
CA TYR A 294 -12.36 2.41 -8.14
C TYR A 294 -12.22 2.96 -9.57
N ASN A 295 -11.75 2.13 -10.48
CA ASN A 295 -11.85 2.35 -11.90
C ASN A 295 -12.67 1.17 -12.44
N LEU A 296 -13.96 1.38 -12.65
CA LEU A 296 -14.92 0.31 -12.99
C LEU A 296 -14.72 -0.20 -14.42
N ASP A 297 -14.36 0.67 -15.34
CA ASP A 297 -14.22 0.30 -16.77
C ASP A 297 -12.97 -0.58 -17.01
N GLU A 298 -11.85 -0.23 -16.39
CA GLU A 298 -10.55 -0.85 -16.68
C GLU A 298 -9.95 -1.64 -15.51
N GLY A 299 -10.59 -1.63 -14.34
CA GLY A 299 -10.03 -2.22 -13.12
C GLY A 299 -10.94 -3.24 -12.44
N LEU A 300 -12.19 -3.37 -12.82
CA LEU A 300 -13.11 -4.28 -12.15
C LEU A 300 -12.85 -5.73 -12.56
N ILE A 301 -12.52 -6.60 -11.60
CA ILE A 301 -12.41 -8.04 -11.83
C ILE A 301 -13.61 -8.83 -11.32
N GLY A 302 -14.35 -8.28 -10.37
CA GLY A 302 -15.59 -8.84 -9.85
C GLY A 302 -16.12 -8.12 -8.62
N SER A 303 -17.15 -8.69 -7.98
CA SER A 303 -17.83 -8.08 -6.84
C SER A 303 -18.27 -9.13 -5.84
N ILE A 304 -18.25 -8.73 -4.55
CA ILE A 304 -18.77 -9.53 -3.42
C ILE A 304 -20.10 -9.00 -2.90
N LYS A 305 -20.78 -8.14 -3.66
CA LYS A 305 -22.10 -7.57 -3.22
C LYS A 305 -23.14 -8.65 -2.94
N ASN A 306 -23.19 -9.69 -3.78
CA ASN A 306 -24.20 -10.75 -3.75
C ASN A 306 -23.61 -12.14 -3.50
N GLN A 307 -22.36 -12.25 -3.11
CA GLN A 307 -21.68 -13.51 -2.85
C GLN A 307 -20.54 -13.26 -1.84
N SER A 308 -20.00 -14.34 -1.25
CA SER A 308 -18.84 -14.23 -0.37
C SER A 308 -17.54 -13.94 -1.15
N PHE A 309 -16.50 -13.50 -0.46
CA PHE A 309 -15.19 -13.32 -1.07
C PHE A 309 -14.62 -14.66 -1.56
N LYS A 310 -14.81 -15.71 -0.81
CA LYS A 310 -14.39 -17.08 -1.14
C LYS A 310 -15.09 -17.59 -2.38
N ASP A 311 -16.42 -17.46 -2.46
CA ASP A 311 -17.19 -17.88 -3.63
C ASP A 311 -16.76 -17.15 -4.90
N PHE A 312 -16.61 -15.83 -4.82
CA PHE A 312 -16.07 -15.05 -5.94
C PHE A 312 -14.68 -15.55 -6.36
N TRP A 313 -13.78 -15.74 -5.40
CA TRP A 313 -12.39 -16.06 -5.68
C TRP A 313 -12.22 -17.38 -6.41
N PHE A 314 -13.01 -18.38 -6.03
CA PHE A 314 -12.97 -19.72 -6.61
C PHE A 314 -13.95 -19.94 -7.78
N SER A 315 -14.72 -18.93 -8.17
CA SER A 315 -15.76 -19.07 -9.20
C SER A 315 -15.19 -19.31 -10.60
N SER A 316 -14.18 -18.58 -11.02
CA SER A 316 -13.54 -18.74 -12.34
C SER A 316 -12.12 -18.18 -12.36
N LYS A 317 -11.21 -18.96 -12.93
CA LYS A 317 -9.84 -18.55 -13.20
C LYS A 317 -9.76 -17.37 -14.19
N GLU A 318 -10.69 -17.30 -15.14
CA GLU A 318 -10.75 -16.28 -16.18
C GLU A 318 -10.94 -14.87 -15.60
N ASN A 319 -11.55 -14.75 -14.43
CA ASN A 319 -11.68 -13.46 -13.75
C ASN A 319 -10.33 -12.74 -13.57
N PHE A 320 -9.25 -13.48 -13.40
CA PHE A 320 -7.91 -12.95 -13.17
C PHE A 320 -7.18 -12.55 -14.47
N PHE A 321 -7.79 -12.80 -15.64
CA PHE A 321 -7.22 -12.51 -16.96
C PHE A 321 -8.03 -11.44 -17.73
N LYS A 322 -9.05 -10.83 -17.10
CA LYS A 322 -9.84 -9.75 -17.69
C LYS A 322 -9.03 -8.49 -17.96
N ILE A 323 -7.99 -8.25 -17.18
CA ILE A 323 -7.15 -7.05 -17.27
C ILE A 323 -5.90 -7.35 -18.09
N ASN A 324 -5.77 -6.67 -19.24
CA ASN A 324 -4.56 -6.69 -20.05
C ASN A 324 -3.68 -5.47 -19.73
N PRO A 325 -2.58 -5.63 -18.96
CA PRO A 325 -1.75 -4.51 -18.54
C PRO A 325 -1.10 -3.73 -19.68
N SER A 326 -0.78 -4.38 -20.81
CA SER A 326 -0.17 -3.70 -21.95
C SER A 326 -1.11 -2.69 -22.61
N LYS A 327 -2.43 -2.86 -22.42
CA LYS A 327 -3.47 -2.00 -22.99
C LYS A 327 -3.98 -0.93 -22.03
N VAL A 328 -4.17 -1.29 -20.74
CA VAL A 328 -4.90 -0.44 -19.79
C VAL A 328 -4.07 0.05 -18.61
N CYS A 329 -2.80 -0.38 -18.45
CA CYS A 329 -1.96 0.00 -17.32
C CYS A 329 -0.85 0.97 -17.73
N ASN A 330 -1.22 2.17 -18.15
CA ASN A 330 -0.30 3.25 -18.55
C ASN A 330 0.01 4.24 -17.40
N HIS A 331 -0.03 3.78 -16.16
CA HIS A 331 0.24 4.55 -14.96
C HIS A 331 1.46 3.99 -14.20
N HIS A 332 1.99 4.75 -13.24
CA HIS A 332 3.01 4.25 -12.31
C HIS A 332 2.50 3.02 -11.58
N CYS A 333 3.21 1.89 -11.69
CA CYS A 333 2.79 0.62 -11.12
C CYS A 333 3.84 0.07 -10.14
N VAL A 334 3.54 0.08 -8.86
CA VAL A 334 4.42 -0.45 -7.81
C VAL A 334 4.66 -1.97 -7.89
N ALA A 335 3.86 -2.68 -8.66
CA ALA A 335 4.00 -4.13 -8.88
C ALA A 335 4.73 -4.49 -10.18
N ASN A 336 5.06 -3.51 -11.06
CA ASN A 336 5.62 -3.79 -12.38
C ASN A 336 6.88 -4.68 -12.32
N SER A 337 7.88 -4.29 -11.53
CA SER A 337 9.11 -5.07 -11.37
C SER A 337 8.90 -6.45 -10.78
N LYS A 338 7.89 -6.63 -9.94
CA LYS A 338 7.53 -7.92 -9.35
C LYS A 338 6.81 -8.82 -10.36
N ASN A 339 5.92 -8.23 -11.17
CA ASN A 339 5.29 -8.96 -12.27
C ASN A 339 6.33 -9.49 -13.27
N LYS A 340 7.29 -8.64 -13.67
CA LYS A 340 8.39 -9.06 -14.56
C LYS A 340 9.16 -10.24 -13.97
N LEU A 341 9.55 -10.20 -12.68
CA LEU A 341 10.23 -11.31 -12.01
C LEU A 341 9.41 -12.61 -11.95
N VAL A 342 8.10 -12.50 -11.67
CA VAL A 342 7.22 -13.67 -11.64
C VAL A 342 7.04 -14.26 -13.04
N LEU A 343 6.87 -13.43 -14.06
CA LEU A 343 6.75 -13.87 -15.45
C LEU A 343 8.05 -14.51 -15.94
N GLU A 344 9.20 -13.96 -15.61
CA GLU A 344 10.52 -14.55 -15.88
C GLU A 344 10.63 -15.94 -15.25
N TYR A 345 10.29 -16.07 -13.96
CA TYR A 345 10.27 -17.37 -13.28
C TYR A 345 9.35 -18.40 -13.96
N LEU A 346 8.14 -17.97 -14.35
CA LEU A 346 7.15 -18.87 -14.97
C LEU A 346 7.53 -19.29 -16.40
N ASN A 347 8.29 -18.45 -17.10
CA ASN A 347 8.74 -18.67 -18.47
C ASN A 347 10.16 -19.28 -18.57
N ALA A 348 10.82 -19.51 -17.42
CA ALA A 348 12.13 -20.15 -17.43
C ALA A 348 12.07 -21.53 -18.10
N ASP A 349 13.03 -21.80 -18.98
CA ASP A 349 13.13 -23.10 -19.68
C ASP A 349 13.42 -24.21 -18.66
N ARG A 350 12.49 -25.13 -18.55
CA ARG A 350 12.56 -26.22 -17.56
C ARG A 350 13.69 -27.21 -17.80
N GLU A 351 14.11 -27.41 -19.06
CA GLU A 351 15.21 -28.29 -19.39
C GLU A 351 16.57 -27.73 -18.97
N HIS A 352 16.65 -26.38 -18.88
CA HIS A 352 17.89 -25.68 -18.54
C HIS A 352 17.97 -25.22 -17.08
N LEU A 353 17.00 -25.53 -16.21
CA LEU A 353 16.99 -25.08 -14.81
C LEU A 353 18.22 -25.53 -13.99
N GLY A 354 18.96 -26.55 -14.43
CA GLY A 354 20.17 -26.99 -13.74
C GLY A 354 21.44 -26.18 -14.06
N PHE A 355 21.37 -25.28 -15.04
CA PHE A 355 22.50 -24.42 -15.42
C PHE A 355 22.34 -23.04 -14.78
N VAL A 356 22.75 -22.88 -13.52
CA VAL A 356 22.65 -21.66 -12.70
C VAL A 356 24.00 -20.93 -12.62
#